data_f30aaeeeb7ec7b9b892db42c7e86bbaf
#
_entry.id   f30aaeeeb7ec7b9b892db42c7e86bbaf
#
_cell.length_a   1.000
_cell.length_b   1.000
_cell.length_c   1.000
_cell.angle_alpha   90.00
_cell.angle_beta   90.00
_cell.angle_gamma   90.00
#
_symmetry.space_group_name_H-M   'P 1'
#
loop_
_entity.id
_entity.type
_entity.pdbx_description
1 polymer ?
#
loop_
_entity_poly.entity_id
_entity_poly.type
_entity_poly.pdbx_seq_one_letter_code
_entity_poly.pdbx_strand_id
1 'polypeptide(L)'
;MSENLIRESSYAIDRAAKILNKGGLVSVKAETVYGLACDPGNSEAILKLYNLKNRPSSNPLIIHVSSLGMLKDIAEINTITSSIINLFWPGPLTLILPRRKNKNILDFAVSGLDTVAVRMPSSEIFLKVIKKFGKPVAAPSANQSGYISSTKASHVIESFGKDIELVIDSGQSEYGLESTIIDLSSEKIFIRRLGVIDSEFLEKKLGIKIYDHNESDVSKPNSPGQSFKHYSPNTPIKLNVKIPEEGDAFLGFGSIKPNHRPFLNLSESANLREAAFNLFNFLRKLDKLNKKRISIYPIPKKGIGKVINERLNRANSK
;
A
#
# COMPACT_ATOMS: atom_id res chain seq x y z
N MET A 1 14.60 18.84 12.44
CA MET A 1 13.67 18.25 11.43
C MET A 1 14.49 18.04 10.18
N SER A 2 14.32 16.95 9.45
CA SER A 2 15.03 16.75 8.18
C SER A 2 14.53 17.78 7.17
N GLU A 3 15.43 18.39 6.40
CA GLU A 3 15.14 19.45 5.40
C GLU A 3 14.15 19.00 4.31
N ASN A 4 13.99 17.70 4.14
CA ASN A 4 13.11 17.07 3.17
C ASN A 4 11.71 16.70 3.73
N LEU A 5 11.42 16.96 5.01
CA LEU A 5 10.11 16.75 5.64
C LEU A 5 9.35 18.07 5.75
N ILE A 6 8.26 18.22 5.02
CA ILE A 6 7.46 19.45 4.98
C ILE A 6 6.00 19.12 5.29
N ARG A 7 5.35 19.96 6.10
CA ARG A 7 3.90 19.87 6.34
C ARG A 7 3.11 20.14 5.07
N GLU A 8 1.95 19.51 4.95
CA GLU A 8 1.01 19.74 3.86
C GLU A 8 0.70 21.23 3.68
N SER A 9 0.89 21.75 2.46
CA SER A 9 0.66 23.13 2.07
C SER A 9 0.66 23.25 0.54
N SER A 10 0.20 24.38 -0.01
CA SER A 10 0.34 24.68 -1.44
C SER A 10 1.81 24.67 -1.90
N TYR A 11 2.70 25.22 -1.07
CA TYR A 11 4.15 25.17 -1.32
C TYR A 11 4.68 23.74 -1.44
N ALA A 12 4.26 22.82 -0.56
CA ALA A 12 4.66 21.41 -0.61
C ALA A 12 4.19 20.72 -1.90
N ILE A 13 2.95 21.04 -2.36
CA ILE A 13 2.39 20.53 -3.62
C ILE A 13 3.20 21.04 -4.82
N ASP A 14 3.50 22.34 -4.88
CA ASP A 14 4.29 22.93 -5.95
C ASP A 14 5.71 22.37 -6.01
N ARG A 15 6.33 22.18 -4.84
CA ARG A 15 7.66 21.58 -4.71
C ARG A 15 7.64 20.10 -5.16
N ALA A 16 6.62 19.33 -4.76
CA ALA A 16 6.43 17.95 -5.19
C ALA A 16 6.35 17.83 -6.71
N ALA A 17 5.50 18.63 -7.35
CA ALA A 17 5.35 18.62 -8.81
C ALA A 17 6.66 18.99 -9.54
N LYS A 18 7.41 19.98 -9.02
CA LYS A 18 8.74 20.35 -9.56
C LYS A 18 9.76 19.20 -9.44
N ILE A 19 9.77 18.49 -8.31
CA ILE A 19 10.67 17.36 -8.08
C ILE A 19 10.31 16.22 -9.05
N LEU A 20 9.02 15.84 -9.15
CA LEU A 20 8.56 14.81 -10.09
C LEU A 20 8.91 15.13 -11.54
N ASN A 21 8.75 16.39 -11.97
CA ASN A 21 9.12 16.83 -13.32
C ASN A 21 10.64 16.74 -13.60
N LYS A 22 11.47 16.77 -12.56
CA LYS A 22 12.92 16.60 -12.66
C LYS A 22 13.38 15.14 -12.48
N GLY A 23 12.44 14.17 -12.44
CA GLY A 23 12.75 12.77 -12.22
C GLY A 23 13.10 12.42 -10.76
N GLY A 24 12.77 13.28 -9.80
CA GLY A 24 12.97 13.01 -8.37
C GLY A 24 11.83 12.20 -7.75
N LEU A 25 12.00 11.81 -6.49
CA LEU A 25 11.07 11.00 -5.72
C LEU A 25 10.41 11.82 -4.62
N VAL A 26 9.10 11.64 -4.46
CA VAL A 26 8.32 12.34 -3.43
C VAL A 26 7.47 11.32 -2.67
N SER A 27 7.44 11.41 -1.33
CA SER A 27 6.47 10.63 -0.57
C SER A 27 5.25 11.47 -0.22
N VAL A 28 4.06 10.89 -0.53
CA VAL A 28 2.77 11.53 -0.30
C VAL A 28 1.83 10.55 0.39
N LYS A 29 1.02 11.08 1.33
CA LYS A 29 -0.01 10.28 2.01
C LYS A 29 -1.11 9.88 1.04
N ALA A 30 -1.39 8.56 0.95
CA ALA A 30 -2.69 8.09 0.49
C ALA A 30 -3.56 7.73 1.71
N GLU A 31 -4.87 7.59 1.51
CA GLU A 31 -5.79 7.15 2.55
C GLU A 31 -5.45 5.75 3.08
N THR A 32 -4.75 4.96 2.29
CA THR A 32 -4.29 3.59 2.60
C THR A 32 -2.97 3.58 3.37
N VAL A 33 -1.88 3.94 2.70
CA VAL A 33 -0.51 4.04 3.23
C VAL A 33 0.22 5.16 2.47
N TYR A 34 1.35 5.64 2.98
CA TYR A 34 2.21 6.57 2.24
C TYR A 34 2.75 5.91 0.97
N GLY A 35 2.66 6.63 -0.15
CA GLY A 35 3.22 6.23 -1.45
C GLY A 35 4.56 6.91 -1.71
N LEU A 36 5.50 6.19 -2.33
CA LEU A 36 6.73 6.74 -2.89
C LEU A 36 6.49 7.01 -4.38
N ALA A 37 6.30 8.27 -4.73
CA ALA A 37 5.86 8.73 -6.03
C ALA A 37 7.03 9.04 -6.97
N CYS A 38 6.93 8.62 -8.25
CA CYS A 38 7.81 9.02 -9.33
C CYS A 38 7.02 9.21 -10.65
N ASP A 39 7.64 9.84 -11.66
CA ASP A 39 7.13 9.91 -13.03
C ASP A 39 7.27 8.55 -13.72
N PRO A 40 6.17 7.83 -14.05
CA PRO A 40 6.25 6.54 -14.74
C PRO A 40 6.62 6.67 -16.24
N GLY A 41 6.69 7.87 -16.79
CA GLY A 41 7.20 8.18 -18.11
C GLY A 41 8.70 8.49 -18.15
N ASN A 42 9.39 8.45 -16.98
CA ASN A 42 10.82 8.72 -16.86
C ASN A 42 11.56 7.47 -16.36
N SER A 43 12.40 6.88 -17.21
CA SER A 43 13.14 5.64 -16.90
C SER A 43 14.11 5.81 -15.74
N GLU A 44 14.77 6.95 -15.61
CA GLU A 44 15.71 7.24 -14.52
C GLU A 44 14.98 7.35 -13.17
N ALA A 45 13.80 8.01 -13.17
CA ALA A 45 12.97 8.13 -11.97
C ALA A 45 12.46 6.76 -11.50
N ILE A 46 12.05 5.90 -12.43
CA ILE A 46 11.62 4.53 -12.12
C ILE A 46 12.80 3.72 -11.56
N LEU A 47 13.96 3.77 -12.21
CA LEU A 47 15.17 3.07 -11.75
C LEU A 47 15.58 3.54 -10.36
N LYS A 48 15.58 4.84 -10.12
CA LYS A 48 15.85 5.44 -8.81
C LYS A 48 14.89 4.92 -7.74
N LEU A 49 13.59 4.83 -8.05
CA LEU A 49 12.58 4.28 -7.15
C LEU A 49 12.85 2.80 -6.82
N TYR A 50 13.12 1.96 -7.83
CA TYR A 50 13.41 0.53 -7.62
C TYR A 50 14.67 0.34 -6.77
N ASN A 51 15.75 1.09 -7.06
CA ASN A 51 17.01 1.03 -6.32
C ASN A 51 16.82 1.48 -4.88
N LEU A 52 16.18 2.64 -4.65
CA LEU A 52 15.96 3.18 -3.31
C LEU A 52 15.16 2.20 -2.42
N LYS A 53 14.21 1.48 -3.02
CA LYS A 53 13.38 0.51 -2.30
C LYS A 53 13.99 -0.89 -2.19
N ASN A 54 15.08 -1.20 -2.88
CA ASN A 54 15.55 -2.58 -3.12
C ASN A 54 14.40 -3.45 -3.66
N ARG A 55 13.62 -2.91 -4.61
CA ARG A 55 12.46 -3.58 -5.18
C ARG A 55 12.84 -4.35 -6.44
N PRO A 56 12.44 -5.63 -6.60
CA PRO A 56 12.63 -6.34 -7.85
C PRO A 56 11.91 -5.64 -9.02
N SER A 57 12.58 -5.46 -10.14
CA SER A 57 12.01 -4.84 -11.35
C SER A 57 10.87 -5.64 -11.98
N SER A 58 10.79 -6.95 -11.67
CA SER A 58 9.66 -7.83 -12.04
C SER A 58 8.37 -7.54 -11.28
N ASN A 59 8.39 -6.67 -10.26
CA ASN A 59 7.22 -6.34 -9.46
C ASN A 59 6.64 -5.00 -9.94
N PRO A 60 5.53 -4.97 -10.74
CA PRO A 60 5.01 -3.78 -11.38
C PRO A 60 4.58 -2.72 -10.36
N LEU A 61 4.47 -1.46 -10.82
CA LEU A 61 4.04 -0.33 -10.02
C LEU A 61 2.53 -0.08 -10.20
N ILE A 62 1.87 0.40 -9.14
CA ILE A 62 0.50 0.93 -9.25
C ILE A 62 0.60 2.37 -9.74
N ILE A 63 -0.13 2.66 -10.80
CA ILE A 63 -0.25 3.99 -11.40
C ILE A 63 -1.43 4.72 -10.76
N HIS A 64 -1.19 5.93 -10.29
CA HIS A 64 -2.20 6.77 -9.68
C HIS A 64 -2.61 7.88 -10.64
N VAL A 65 -3.93 8.07 -10.77
CA VAL A 65 -4.54 9.09 -11.65
C VAL A 65 -5.41 10.03 -10.82
N SER A 66 -5.64 11.25 -11.31
CA SER A 66 -6.53 12.22 -10.67
C SER A 66 -7.78 12.53 -11.48
N SER A 67 -7.98 11.88 -12.63
CA SER A 67 -9.15 12.06 -13.48
C SER A 67 -9.41 10.83 -14.35
N LEU A 68 -10.65 10.69 -14.82
CA LEU A 68 -11.02 9.67 -15.81
C LEU A 68 -10.35 9.92 -17.18
N GLY A 69 -10.01 11.15 -17.50
CA GLY A 69 -9.24 11.47 -18.71
C GLY A 69 -7.87 10.81 -18.68
N MET A 70 -7.11 11.01 -17.58
CA MET A 70 -5.81 10.35 -17.39
C MET A 70 -5.92 8.80 -17.44
N LEU A 71 -7.01 8.23 -16.89
CA LEU A 71 -7.24 6.79 -16.95
C LEU A 71 -7.43 6.31 -18.38
N LYS A 72 -8.29 6.98 -19.17
CA LYS A 72 -8.59 6.62 -20.57
C LYS A 72 -7.36 6.66 -21.47
N ASP A 73 -6.38 7.50 -21.14
CA ASP A 73 -5.12 7.61 -21.89
C ASP A 73 -4.21 6.38 -21.70
N ILE A 74 -4.34 5.65 -20.57
CA ILE A 74 -3.40 4.58 -20.18
C ILE A 74 -4.03 3.20 -20.11
N ALA A 75 -5.37 3.08 -20.07
CA ALA A 75 -6.08 1.82 -19.92
C ALA A 75 -7.37 1.76 -20.77
N GLU A 76 -7.78 0.54 -21.10
CA GLU A 76 -9.08 0.29 -21.71
C GLU A 76 -10.15 0.19 -20.62
N ILE A 77 -11.33 0.77 -20.92
CA ILE A 77 -12.44 0.86 -20.00
C ILE A 77 -13.68 0.28 -20.67
N ASN A 78 -14.25 -0.74 -20.06
CA ASN A 78 -15.55 -1.32 -20.46
C ASN A 78 -16.67 -0.89 -19.48
N THR A 79 -17.89 -1.38 -19.71
CA THR A 79 -19.06 -1.07 -18.88
C THR A 79 -18.89 -1.52 -17.42
N ILE A 80 -18.32 -2.71 -17.19
CA ILE A 80 -18.08 -3.24 -15.84
C ILE A 80 -17.05 -2.35 -15.11
N THR A 81 -15.93 -2.02 -15.78
CA THR A 81 -14.92 -1.10 -15.25
C THR A 81 -15.53 0.24 -14.86
N SER A 82 -16.39 0.81 -15.73
CA SER A 82 -17.06 2.10 -15.46
C SER A 82 -17.98 2.03 -14.24
N SER A 83 -18.76 0.95 -14.10
CA SER A 83 -19.61 0.73 -12.92
C SER A 83 -18.82 0.63 -11.63
N ILE A 84 -17.69 -0.08 -11.64
CA ILE A 84 -16.80 -0.22 -10.49
C ILE A 84 -16.17 1.13 -10.11
N ILE A 85 -15.68 1.88 -11.09
CA ILE A 85 -15.10 3.21 -10.87
C ILE A 85 -16.12 4.15 -10.23
N ASN A 86 -17.34 4.20 -10.73
CA ASN A 86 -18.39 5.07 -10.21
C ASN A 86 -18.76 4.75 -8.74
N LEU A 87 -18.62 3.49 -8.32
CA LEU A 87 -18.95 3.07 -6.96
C LEU A 87 -17.80 3.24 -5.96
N PHE A 88 -16.54 3.12 -6.42
CA PHE A 88 -15.40 2.96 -5.52
C PHE A 88 -14.29 3.99 -5.70
N TRP A 89 -14.31 4.82 -6.74
CA TRP A 89 -13.32 5.86 -6.96
C TRP A 89 -13.91 7.27 -6.83
N PRO A 90 -13.14 8.20 -6.22
CA PRO A 90 -11.82 8.02 -5.59
C PRO A 90 -11.89 7.12 -4.34
N GLY A 91 -10.88 6.22 -4.18
CA GLY A 91 -10.92 5.29 -3.04
C GLY A 91 -9.85 4.20 -3.02
N PRO A 92 -9.95 3.28 -2.03
CA PRO A 92 -8.93 2.28 -1.77
C PRO A 92 -9.09 1.00 -2.64
N LEU A 93 -9.49 1.15 -3.90
CA LEU A 93 -9.59 0.06 -4.88
C LEU A 93 -8.62 0.29 -6.04
N THR A 94 -7.78 -0.69 -6.32
CA THR A 94 -6.89 -0.72 -7.48
C THR A 94 -7.46 -1.70 -8.51
N LEU A 95 -7.48 -1.29 -9.77
CA LEU A 95 -7.96 -2.09 -10.91
C LEU A 95 -6.79 -2.47 -11.80
N ILE A 96 -6.65 -3.75 -12.13
CA ILE A 96 -5.76 -4.20 -13.21
C ILE A 96 -6.60 -4.23 -14.49
N LEU A 97 -6.18 -3.47 -15.49
CA LEU A 97 -6.90 -3.23 -16.74
C LEU A 97 -5.99 -3.52 -17.94
N PRO A 98 -6.54 -3.88 -19.12
CA PRO A 98 -5.78 -3.89 -20.36
C PRO A 98 -5.15 -2.51 -20.59
N ARG A 99 -3.86 -2.50 -20.92
CA ARG A 99 -3.06 -1.28 -21.04
C ARG A 99 -3.17 -0.67 -22.44
N ARG A 100 -3.27 0.66 -22.48
CA ARG A 100 -2.98 1.45 -23.68
C ARG A 100 -1.54 1.94 -23.62
N LYS A 101 -0.72 1.55 -24.58
CA LYS A 101 0.69 2.01 -24.66
C LYS A 101 0.74 3.50 -25.00
N ASN A 102 1.41 4.27 -24.16
CA ASN A 102 1.66 5.69 -24.39
C ASN A 102 2.96 6.13 -23.68
N LYS A 103 3.44 7.35 -23.99
CA LYS A 103 4.68 7.92 -23.46
C LYS A 103 4.67 8.23 -21.96
N ASN A 104 3.49 8.29 -21.34
CA ASN A 104 3.36 8.61 -19.91
C ASN A 104 3.58 7.38 -19.01
N ILE A 105 3.55 6.16 -19.55
CA ILE A 105 3.78 4.92 -18.83
C ILE A 105 4.73 4.05 -19.63
N LEU A 106 5.97 3.94 -19.18
CA LEU A 106 6.96 3.08 -19.81
C LEU A 106 6.71 1.61 -19.47
N ASP A 107 7.15 0.70 -20.33
CA ASP A 107 7.06 -0.74 -20.11
C ASP A 107 7.75 -1.17 -18.80
N PHE A 108 8.83 -0.49 -18.46
CA PHE A 108 9.57 -0.72 -17.23
C PHE A 108 8.73 -0.46 -15.95
N ALA A 109 7.81 0.52 -15.96
CA ALA A 109 6.93 0.80 -14.82
C ALA A 109 5.92 -0.34 -14.57
N VAL A 110 5.53 -1.06 -15.59
CA VAL A 110 4.56 -2.18 -15.55
C VAL A 110 5.22 -3.55 -15.73
N SER A 111 6.56 -3.62 -15.63
CA SER A 111 7.33 -4.88 -15.78
C SER A 111 7.08 -5.60 -17.12
N GLY A 112 6.83 -4.84 -18.20
CA GLY A 112 6.57 -5.36 -19.53
C GLY A 112 5.19 -5.99 -19.75
N LEU A 113 4.28 -5.87 -18.79
CA LEU A 113 2.93 -6.44 -18.88
C LEU A 113 2.04 -5.65 -19.88
N ASP A 114 1.11 -6.36 -20.53
CA ASP A 114 0.04 -5.76 -21.34
C ASP A 114 -1.14 -5.26 -20.48
N THR A 115 -0.97 -5.29 -19.19
CA THR A 115 -1.92 -4.76 -18.20
C THR A 115 -1.27 -3.65 -17.38
N VAL A 116 -2.11 -2.79 -16.79
CA VAL A 116 -1.70 -1.74 -15.89
C VAL A 116 -2.56 -1.75 -14.63
N ALA A 117 -1.92 -1.71 -13.46
CA ALA A 117 -2.62 -1.54 -12.19
C ALA A 117 -2.84 -0.04 -11.96
N VAL A 118 -4.10 0.41 -11.89
CA VAL A 118 -4.46 1.83 -11.78
C VAL A 118 -5.34 2.07 -10.57
N ARG A 119 -5.18 3.25 -9.96
CA ARG A 119 -6.02 3.71 -8.85
C ARG A 119 -6.21 5.23 -8.88
N MET A 120 -7.40 5.69 -8.51
CA MET A 120 -7.66 7.08 -8.14
C MET A 120 -7.80 7.14 -6.61
N PRO A 121 -6.78 7.63 -5.87
CA PRO A 121 -6.83 7.68 -4.41
C PRO A 121 -7.86 8.72 -3.93
N SER A 122 -8.43 8.54 -2.73
CA SER A 122 -9.31 9.55 -2.11
C SER A 122 -8.54 10.61 -1.31
N SER A 123 -7.25 10.46 -1.13
CA SER A 123 -6.40 11.44 -0.45
C SER A 123 -6.32 12.75 -1.23
N GLU A 124 -6.86 13.84 -0.67
CA GLU A 124 -6.86 15.15 -1.33
C GLU A 124 -5.46 15.65 -1.68
N ILE A 125 -4.50 15.49 -0.76
CA ILE A 125 -3.13 15.93 -0.99
C ILE A 125 -2.51 15.17 -2.16
N PHE A 126 -2.74 13.86 -2.27
CA PHE A 126 -2.21 13.07 -3.37
C PHE A 126 -2.85 13.47 -4.70
N LEU A 127 -4.18 13.65 -4.74
CA LEU A 127 -4.88 14.15 -5.92
C LEU A 127 -4.37 15.54 -6.36
N LYS A 128 -4.14 16.45 -5.41
CA LYS A 128 -3.58 17.78 -5.68
C LYS A 128 -2.18 17.70 -6.27
N VAL A 129 -1.32 16.81 -5.75
CA VAL A 129 0.03 16.59 -6.31
C VAL A 129 -0.04 16.04 -7.75
N ILE A 130 -0.88 15.00 -8.01
CA ILE A 130 -1.06 14.45 -9.36
C ILE A 130 -1.60 15.51 -10.32
N LYS A 131 -2.61 16.28 -9.92
CA LYS A 131 -3.17 17.38 -10.72
C LYS A 131 -2.12 18.44 -11.04
N LYS A 132 -1.31 18.85 -10.07
CA LYS A 132 -0.26 19.85 -10.26
C LYS A 132 0.88 19.34 -11.14
N PHE A 133 1.23 18.04 -11.02
CA PHE A 133 2.21 17.40 -11.89
C PHE A 133 1.69 17.27 -13.33
N GLY A 134 0.38 17.10 -13.53
CA GLY A 134 -0.27 17.06 -14.85
C GLY A 134 -0.19 15.73 -15.59
N LYS A 135 0.37 14.68 -14.95
CA LYS A 135 0.53 13.33 -15.51
C LYS A 135 0.20 12.26 -14.46
N PRO A 136 -0.06 10.99 -14.88
CA PRO A 136 -0.10 9.86 -13.95
C PRO A 136 1.18 9.73 -13.12
N VAL A 137 1.09 9.16 -11.92
CA VAL A 137 2.20 8.98 -11.01
C VAL A 137 2.30 7.51 -10.60
N ALA A 138 3.47 6.90 -10.70
CA ALA A 138 3.72 5.59 -10.12
C ALA A 138 4.03 5.73 -8.63
N ALA A 139 3.32 4.99 -7.77
CA ALA A 139 3.56 5.10 -6.33
C ALA A 139 3.32 3.76 -5.58
N PRO A 140 4.34 2.91 -5.40
CA PRO A 140 4.30 1.85 -4.41
C PRO A 140 4.33 2.42 -2.98
N SER A 141 4.12 1.58 -1.95
CA SER A 141 4.24 2.00 -0.54
C SER A 141 5.65 2.57 -0.25
N ALA A 142 5.72 3.60 0.61
CA ALA A 142 6.97 4.31 0.91
C ALA A 142 7.77 3.64 2.05
N ASN A 143 8.23 2.40 1.84
CA ASN A 143 9.07 1.61 2.73
C ASN A 143 10.08 0.79 1.92
N GLN A 144 11.14 0.29 2.55
CA GLN A 144 12.03 -0.71 1.95
C GLN A 144 11.23 -1.95 1.55
N SER A 145 11.58 -2.59 0.43
CA SER A 145 10.88 -3.77 -0.06
C SER A 145 10.90 -4.89 0.98
N GLY A 146 9.76 -5.54 1.20
CA GLY A 146 9.61 -6.59 2.21
C GLY A 146 9.36 -6.08 3.64
N TYR A 147 9.70 -4.84 3.97
CA TYR A 147 9.49 -4.26 5.30
C TYR A 147 8.05 -3.75 5.50
N ILE A 148 7.70 -3.39 6.73
CA ILE A 148 6.37 -2.88 7.13
C ILE A 148 6.03 -1.59 6.39
N SER A 149 4.85 -1.49 5.79
CA SER A 149 4.40 -0.30 5.05
C SER A 149 4.34 0.96 5.92
N SER A 150 4.62 2.11 5.33
CA SER A 150 4.64 3.40 6.02
C SER A 150 3.23 4.00 6.09
N THR A 151 2.74 4.28 7.30
CA THR A 151 1.45 4.92 7.55
C THR A 151 1.58 6.33 8.10
N LYS A 152 2.81 6.81 8.31
CA LYS A 152 3.15 8.17 8.74
C LYS A 152 4.38 8.68 7.99
N ALA A 153 4.53 9.99 7.88
CA ALA A 153 5.71 10.62 7.31
C ALA A 153 7.00 10.24 8.04
N SER A 154 6.95 10.11 9.38
CA SER A 154 8.09 9.65 10.18
C SER A 154 8.58 8.26 9.77
N HIS A 155 7.68 7.34 9.40
CA HIS A 155 8.04 6.00 8.93
C HIS A 155 8.80 6.04 7.59
N VAL A 156 8.49 7.04 6.74
CA VAL A 156 9.19 7.25 5.46
C VAL A 156 10.60 7.76 5.72
N ILE A 157 10.74 8.77 6.59
CA ILE A 157 12.06 9.30 7.00
C ILE A 157 12.92 8.21 7.65
N GLU A 158 12.32 7.34 8.48
CA GLU A 158 13.02 6.19 9.07
C GLU A 158 13.50 5.19 8.01
N SER A 159 12.76 5.03 6.91
CA SER A 159 13.11 4.08 5.84
C SER A 159 14.15 4.61 4.87
N PHE A 160 14.13 5.92 4.57
CA PHE A 160 14.89 6.49 3.45
C PHE A 160 15.77 7.70 3.84
N GLY A 161 15.52 8.32 5.00
CA GLY A 161 16.34 9.43 5.49
C GLY A 161 16.45 10.56 4.48
N LYS A 162 17.69 10.86 4.07
CA LYS A 162 18.04 11.92 3.10
C LYS A 162 17.96 11.47 1.64
N ASP A 163 17.79 10.18 1.38
CA ASP A 163 17.79 9.61 0.02
C ASP A 163 16.49 9.88 -0.75
N ILE A 164 15.47 10.44 -0.09
CA ILE A 164 14.24 10.93 -0.70
C ILE A 164 14.23 12.47 -0.71
N GLU A 165 13.83 13.09 -1.83
CA GLU A 165 13.91 14.54 -1.99
C GLU A 165 12.83 15.30 -1.21
N LEU A 166 11.66 14.68 -1.01
CA LEU A 166 10.56 15.32 -0.30
C LEU A 166 9.61 14.28 0.33
N VAL A 167 9.26 14.52 1.58
CA VAL A 167 8.16 13.84 2.28
C VAL A 167 7.14 14.88 2.71
N ILE A 168 5.90 14.77 2.23
CA ILE A 168 4.80 15.64 2.66
C ILE A 168 4.13 15.00 3.88
N ASP A 169 4.23 15.68 5.02
CA ASP A 169 3.54 15.25 6.25
C ASP A 169 2.10 15.75 6.27
N SER A 170 1.17 14.81 6.09
CA SER A 170 -0.27 15.01 6.15
C SER A 170 -0.92 14.15 7.26
N GLY A 171 -0.14 13.78 8.29
CA GLY A 171 -0.58 12.92 9.38
C GLY A 171 -0.60 11.43 9.03
N GLN A 172 -1.30 10.62 9.82
CA GLN A 172 -1.41 9.18 9.61
C GLN A 172 -2.45 8.86 8.53
N SER A 173 -2.19 7.83 7.71
CA SER A 173 -3.15 7.29 6.74
C SER A 173 -4.38 6.71 7.41
N GLU A 174 -5.56 6.94 6.84
CA GLU A 174 -6.87 6.67 7.45
C GLU A 174 -7.15 5.17 7.65
N TYR A 175 -6.73 4.33 6.71
CA TYR A 175 -7.00 2.87 6.78
C TYR A 175 -5.85 2.07 7.38
N GLY A 176 -4.61 2.51 7.23
CA GLY A 176 -3.44 1.80 7.74
C GLY A 176 -3.07 0.51 6.99
N LEU A 177 -3.83 0.11 5.98
CA LEU A 177 -3.61 -1.04 5.10
C LEU A 177 -3.69 -0.62 3.64
N GLU A 178 -3.10 -1.41 2.74
CA GLU A 178 -3.09 -1.14 1.29
C GLU A 178 -4.47 -1.35 0.65
N SER A 179 -4.61 -0.84 -0.57
CA SER A 179 -5.80 -1.01 -1.40
C SER A 179 -6.07 -2.47 -1.73
N THR A 180 -7.33 -2.82 -1.87
CA THR A 180 -7.77 -4.05 -2.54
C THR A 180 -7.39 -3.96 -4.01
N ILE A 181 -6.90 -5.06 -4.60
CA ILE A 181 -6.58 -5.15 -6.03
C ILE A 181 -7.46 -6.20 -6.67
N ILE A 182 -8.24 -5.80 -7.68
CA ILE A 182 -9.00 -6.70 -8.53
C ILE A 182 -8.49 -6.63 -9.97
N ASP A 183 -8.52 -7.76 -10.64
CA ASP A 183 -8.09 -7.91 -12.02
C ASP A 183 -9.32 -8.03 -12.93
N LEU A 184 -9.44 -7.07 -13.84
CA LEU A 184 -10.50 -6.94 -14.82
C LEU A 184 -9.98 -7.12 -16.26
N SER A 185 -8.76 -7.66 -16.42
CA SER A 185 -8.13 -7.85 -17.73
C SER A 185 -8.62 -9.09 -18.48
N SER A 186 -9.45 -9.93 -17.85
CA SER A 186 -10.04 -11.12 -18.42
C SER A 186 -11.56 -11.14 -18.17
N GLU A 187 -12.27 -12.13 -18.75
CA GLU A 187 -13.72 -12.30 -18.53
C GLU A 187 -14.08 -12.57 -17.08
N LYS A 188 -13.22 -13.32 -16.35
CA LYS A 188 -13.39 -13.56 -14.93
C LYS A 188 -12.69 -12.49 -14.11
N ILE A 189 -13.34 -12.04 -13.05
CA ILE A 189 -12.77 -11.04 -12.13
C ILE A 189 -12.08 -11.76 -10.99
N PHE A 190 -10.77 -11.48 -10.81
CA PHE A 190 -9.97 -12.07 -9.75
C PHE A 190 -9.57 -11.04 -8.70
N ILE A 191 -9.59 -11.43 -7.43
CA ILE A 191 -8.93 -10.67 -6.39
C ILE A 191 -7.44 -11.03 -6.39
N ARG A 192 -6.57 -10.03 -6.61
CA ARG A 192 -5.11 -10.21 -6.65
C ARG A 192 -4.45 -9.85 -5.33
N ARG A 193 -5.08 -8.99 -4.56
CA ARG A 193 -4.65 -8.64 -3.21
C ARG A 193 -5.84 -8.27 -2.35
N LEU A 194 -5.98 -8.91 -1.20
CA LEU A 194 -6.90 -8.47 -0.16
C LEU A 194 -6.45 -7.11 0.38
N GLY A 195 -7.37 -6.21 0.64
CA GLY A 195 -7.09 -4.87 1.16
C GLY A 195 -8.28 -4.30 1.91
N VAL A 196 -8.35 -2.97 1.98
CA VAL A 196 -9.34 -2.24 2.78
C VAL A 196 -10.79 -2.59 2.41
N ILE A 197 -11.06 -2.87 1.14
CA ILE A 197 -12.40 -3.27 0.67
C ILE A 197 -12.48 -4.79 0.66
N ASP A 198 -13.44 -5.32 1.40
CA ASP A 198 -13.73 -6.75 1.52
C ASP A 198 -14.29 -7.30 0.19
N SER A 199 -13.88 -8.52 -0.20
CA SER A 199 -14.35 -9.17 -1.43
C SER A 199 -15.86 -9.46 -1.40
N GLU A 200 -16.40 -9.90 -0.26
CA GLU A 200 -17.84 -10.16 -0.08
C GLU A 200 -18.67 -8.87 -0.26
N PHE A 201 -18.13 -7.74 0.24
CA PHE A 201 -18.74 -6.43 0.04
C PHE A 201 -18.73 -6.00 -1.44
N LEU A 202 -17.62 -6.25 -2.15
CA LEU A 202 -17.50 -5.98 -3.58
C LEU A 202 -18.51 -6.80 -4.38
N GLU A 203 -18.58 -8.13 -4.15
CA GLU A 203 -19.53 -9.03 -4.81
C GLU A 203 -20.99 -8.59 -4.60
N LYS A 204 -21.33 -8.29 -3.35
CA LYS A 204 -22.70 -7.83 -3.01
C LYS A 204 -23.05 -6.50 -3.70
N LYS A 205 -22.10 -5.55 -3.78
CA LYS A 205 -22.36 -4.25 -4.40
C LYS A 205 -22.42 -4.31 -5.92
N LEU A 206 -21.65 -5.19 -6.54
CA LEU A 206 -21.53 -5.29 -7.98
C LEU A 206 -22.51 -6.34 -8.58
N GLY A 207 -23.05 -7.23 -7.76
CA GLY A 207 -23.88 -8.35 -8.23
C GLY A 207 -23.12 -9.36 -9.09
N ILE A 208 -21.79 -9.42 -8.96
CA ILE A 208 -20.92 -10.29 -9.76
C ILE A 208 -20.01 -11.12 -8.84
N LYS A 209 -19.65 -12.31 -9.31
CA LYS A 209 -18.73 -13.19 -8.58
C LYS A 209 -17.28 -12.72 -8.77
N ILE A 210 -16.53 -12.66 -7.68
CA ILE A 210 -15.10 -12.39 -7.67
C ILE A 210 -14.39 -13.65 -7.21
N TYR A 211 -13.43 -14.12 -8.01
CA TYR A 211 -12.72 -15.35 -7.76
C TYR A 211 -11.45 -15.09 -6.97
N ASP A 212 -11.16 -15.96 -6.00
CA ASP A 212 -9.85 -15.94 -5.35
C ASP A 212 -8.78 -16.39 -6.36
N HIS A 213 -7.65 -15.72 -6.32
CA HIS A 213 -6.51 -16.11 -7.13
C HIS A 213 -5.82 -17.32 -6.48
N ASN A 214 -5.79 -18.46 -7.18
CA ASN A 214 -4.97 -19.60 -6.78
C ASN A 214 -3.48 -19.23 -6.97
N GLU A 215 -2.70 -19.26 -5.90
CA GLU A 215 -1.26 -18.94 -5.90
C GLU A 215 -0.43 -19.83 -6.83
N SER A 216 -0.98 -20.98 -7.28
CA SER A 216 -0.31 -21.93 -8.18
C SER A 216 -0.12 -21.46 -9.62
N ASP A 217 -0.82 -20.41 -10.07
CA ASP A 217 -0.79 -19.97 -11.48
C ASP A 217 0.23 -18.87 -11.80
N VAL A 218 1.03 -18.41 -10.83
CA VAL A 218 1.88 -17.23 -11.03
C VAL A 218 3.37 -17.57 -10.98
N SER A 219 3.94 -17.85 -12.13
CA SER A 219 5.40 -17.86 -12.32
C SER A 219 6.03 -16.45 -12.22
N LYS A 220 5.22 -15.37 -12.34
CA LYS A 220 5.64 -13.96 -12.20
C LYS A 220 4.52 -13.14 -11.50
N PRO A 221 4.87 -12.21 -10.60
CA PRO A 221 3.89 -11.33 -9.96
C PRO A 221 3.17 -10.44 -10.99
N ASN A 222 1.84 -10.57 -11.09
CA ASN A 222 1.01 -9.71 -11.96
C ASN A 222 0.56 -8.43 -11.24
N SER A 223 0.84 -8.32 -9.94
CA SER A 223 0.48 -7.16 -9.13
C SER A 223 1.39 -7.01 -7.91
N PRO A 224 1.51 -5.77 -7.36
CA PRO A 224 2.26 -5.53 -6.13
C PRO A 224 1.72 -6.30 -4.93
N GLY A 225 2.62 -6.82 -4.07
CA GLY A 225 2.27 -7.48 -2.81
C GLY A 225 2.02 -8.99 -2.92
N GLN A 226 2.34 -9.62 -4.05
CA GLN A 226 2.25 -11.08 -4.22
C GLN A 226 3.50 -11.83 -3.72
N SER A 227 4.59 -11.14 -3.36
CA SER A 227 5.79 -11.78 -2.81
C SER A 227 5.47 -12.50 -1.49
N PHE A 228 6.00 -13.70 -1.31
CA PHE A 228 5.78 -14.52 -0.10
C PHE A 228 6.21 -13.78 1.17
N LYS A 229 7.39 -13.15 1.18
CA LYS A 229 7.88 -12.35 2.30
C LYS A 229 7.56 -10.88 2.07
N HIS A 230 6.65 -10.34 2.87
CA HIS A 230 6.25 -8.93 2.83
C HIS A 230 5.75 -8.47 4.20
N TYR A 231 5.83 -7.16 4.48
CA TYR A 231 5.41 -6.55 5.76
C TYR A 231 6.21 -6.99 6.98
N SER A 232 7.39 -7.60 6.77
CA SER A 232 8.16 -8.23 7.83
C SER A 232 8.94 -7.20 8.64
N PRO A 233 8.78 -7.15 9.98
CA PRO A 233 9.72 -6.47 10.85
C PRO A 233 11.07 -7.21 10.88
N ASN A 234 12.10 -6.55 11.42
CA ASN A 234 13.40 -7.18 11.67
C ASN A 234 13.29 -8.18 12.83
N THR A 235 12.47 -7.87 13.82
CA THR A 235 12.18 -8.72 14.98
C THR A 235 11.28 -9.87 14.54
N PRO A 236 11.61 -11.15 14.85
CA PRO A 236 10.77 -12.29 14.52
C PRO A 236 9.34 -12.17 15.09
N ILE A 237 8.36 -12.67 14.35
CA ILE A 237 6.94 -12.68 14.77
C ILE A 237 6.53 -14.08 15.22
N LYS A 238 5.67 -14.17 16.24
CA LYS A 238 4.93 -15.39 16.63
C LYS A 238 3.45 -15.07 16.72
N LEU A 239 2.65 -15.75 15.90
CA LEU A 239 1.20 -15.53 15.82
C LEU A 239 0.42 -16.38 16.83
N ASN A 240 -0.81 -15.94 17.11
CA ASN A 240 -1.78 -16.66 17.95
C ASN A 240 -1.29 -16.94 19.39
N VAL A 241 -0.54 -16.01 19.94
CA VAL A 241 0.01 -16.11 21.31
C VAL A 241 -0.98 -15.47 22.29
N LYS A 242 -1.55 -16.26 23.21
CA LYS A 242 -2.43 -15.75 24.27
C LYS A 242 -1.64 -15.24 25.49
N ILE A 243 -0.52 -15.88 25.80
CA ILE A 243 0.38 -15.52 26.89
C ILE A 243 1.79 -15.40 26.32
N PRO A 244 2.37 -14.17 26.26
CA PRO A 244 3.72 -13.96 25.75
C PRO A 244 4.77 -14.53 26.71
N GLU A 245 5.92 -14.94 26.16
CA GLU A 245 7.06 -15.36 26.93
C GLU A 245 7.88 -14.15 27.42
N GLU A 246 8.70 -14.36 28.42
CA GLU A 246 9.63 -13.34 28.91
C GLU A 246 10.60 -12.90 27.79
N GLY A 247 10.82 -11.59 27.67
CA GLY A 247 11.64 -11.00 26.61
C GLY A 247 10.90 -10.72 25.30
N ASP A 248 9.63 -11.14 25.14
CA ASP A 248 8.81 -10.79 23.99
C ASP A 248 8.33 -9.33 24.05
N ALA A 249 8.07 -8.73 22.90
CA ALA A 249 7.14 -7.62 22.76
C ALA A 249 5.74 -8.21 22.48
N PHE A 250 4.67 -7.63 23.02
CA PHE A 250 3.33 -8.19 22.87
C PHE A 250 2.38 -7.23 22.17
N LEU A 251 1.74 -7.70 21.10
CA LEU A 251 0.70 -6.99 20.35
C LEU A 251 -0.65 -7.65 20.60
N GLY A 252 -1.50 -6.97 21.35
CA GLY A 252 -2.81 -7.45 21.78
C GLY A 252 -3.97 -7.01 20.89
N PHE A 253 -5.14 -7.61 21.13
CA PHE A 253 -6.42 -7.26 20.54
C PHE A 253 -7.56 -7.59 21.49
N GLY A 254 -8.56 -6.71 21.60
CA GLY A 254 -9.69 -6.86 22.51
C GLY A 254 -9.37 -6.42 23.95
N SER A 255 -10.25 -6.74 24.87
CA SER A 255 -10.19 -6.30 26.28
C SER A 255 -9.16 -7.02 27.16
N ILE A 256 -8.04 -7.45 26.58
CA ILE A 256 -6.96 -8.12 27.32
C ILE A 256 -6.12 -7.10 28.11
N LYS A 257 -5.75 -7.44 29.34
CA LYS A 257 -4.89 -6.64 30.22
C LYS A 257 -3.73 -7.49 30.76
N PRO A 258 -2.73 -7.80 29.92
CA PRO A 258 -1.63 -8.65 30.36
C PRO A 258 -0.72 -7.88 31.32
N ASN A 259 -0.21 -8.57 32.34
CA ASN A 259 0.91 -8.07 33.14
C ASN A 259 2.24 -8.35 32.41
N HIS A 260 2.42 -7.71 31.24
CA HIS A 260 3.57 -7.92 30.35
C HIS A 260 3.99 -6.59 29.72
N ARG A 261 5.28 -6.37 29.59
CA ARG A 261 5.85 -5.19 28.94
C ARG A 261 7.06 -5.56 28.07
N PRO A 262 7.24 -4.96 26.86
CA PRO A 262 6.37 -3.96 26.27
C PRO A 262 5.06 -4.56 25.69
N PHE A 263 3.97 -3.82 25.82
CA PHE A 263 2.64 -4.19 25.35
C PHE A 263 1.97 -3.02 24.60
N LEU A 264 1.42 -3.30 23.42
CA LEU A 264 0.52 -2.42 22.69
C LEU A 264 -0.75 -3.19 22.32
N ASN A 265 -1.91 -2.53 22.34
CA ASN A 265 -3.18 -3.13 21.96
C ASN A 265 -3.72 -2.50 20.68
N LEU A 266 -3.94 -3.31 19.65
CA LEU A 266 -4.47 -2.85 18.36
C LEU A 266 -5.84 -2.19 18.46
N SER A 267 -6.71 -2.71 19.35
CA SER A 267 -8.01 -2.15 19.70
C SER A 267 -8.52 -2.80 20.98
N GLU A 268 -8.73 -2.02 22.02
CA GLU A 268 -9.30 -2.51 23.29
C GLU A 268 -10.77 -2.88 23.15
N SER A 269 -11.50 -2.17 22.28
CA SER A 269 -12.91 -2.41 21.96
C SER A 269 -13.14 -3.57 20.99
N ALA A 270 -12.09 -4.29 20.59
CA ALA A 270 -12.14 -5.32 19.55
C ALA A 270 -12.65 -4.85 18.18
N ASN A 271 -12.45 -3.56 17.87
CA ASN A 271 -12.80 -2.97 16.59
C ASN A 271 -11.73 -3.31 15.54
N LEU A 272 -12.09 -4.08 14.53
CA LEU A 272 -11.16 -4.52 13.50
C LEU A 272 -10.66 -3.39 12.58
N ARG A 273 -11.44 -2.30 12.41
CA ARG A 273 -10.99 -1.13 11.62
C ARG A 273 -9.91 -0.35 12.38
N GLU A 274 -10.11 -0.15 13.68
CA GLU A 274 -9.10 0.44 14.56
C GLU A 274 -7.83 -0.43 14.60
N ALA A 275 -7.98 -1.75 14.66
CA ALA A 275 -6.86 -2.68 14.61
C ALA A 275 -6.09 -2.57 13.30
N ALA A 276 -6.77 -2.45 12.16
CA ALA A 276 -6.15 -2.23 10.85
C ALA A 276 -5.38 -0.90 10.79
N PHE A 277 -5.99 0.19 11.25
CA PHE A 277 -5.35 1.51 11.35
C PHE A 277 -4.06 1.50 12.19
N ASN A 278 -4.04 0.74 13.27
CA ASN A 278 -2.92 0.67 14.21
C ASN A 278 -1.84 -0.34 13.79
N LEU A 279 -2.16 -1.36 12.97
CA LEU A 279 -1.32 -2.52 12.72
C LEU A 279 0.13 -2.18 12.39
N PHE A 280 0.36 -1.49 11.27
CA PHE A 280 1.72 -1.20 10.81
C PHE A 280 2.44 -0.20 11.71
N ASN A 281 1.72 0.78 12.27
CA ASN A 281 2.31 1.72 13.23
C ASN A 281 2.80 1.01 14.49
N PHE A 282 2.02 0.08 15.04
CA PHE A 282 2.39 -0.62 16.27
C PHE A 282 3.44 -1.70 16.02
N LEU A 283 3.39 -2.41 14.89
CA LEU A 283 4.47 -3.32 14.49
C LEU A 283 5.80 -2.58 14.38
N ARG A 284 5.85 -1.39 13.73
CA ARG A 284 7.07 -0.57 13.66
C ARG A 284 7.55 -0.11 15.04
N LYS A 285 6.63 0.29 15.94
CA LYS A 285 6.99 0.66 17.31
C LYS A 285 7.61 -0.49 18.09
N LEU A 286 7.02 -1.69 18.00
CA LEU A 286 7.53 -2.86 18.70
C LEU A 286 8.83 -3.37 18.09
N ASP A 287 9.00 -3.30 16.77
CA ASP A 287 10.22 -3.69 16.07
C ASP A 287 11.45 -2.89 16.53
N LYS A 288 11.29 -1.57 16.77
CA LYS A 288 12.34 -0.69 17.27
C LYS A 288 12.86 -1.04 18.67
N LEU A 289 12.10 -1.82 19.43
CA LEU A 289 12.50 -2.21 20.78
C LEU A 289 13.49 -3.37 20.79
N ASN A 290 13.78 -3.97 19.63
CA ASN A 290 14.75 -5.07 19.45
C ASN A 290 14.58 -6.20 20.48
N LYS A 291 13.32 -6.61 20.73
CA LYS A 291 13.01 -7.70 21.64
C LYS A 291 13.28 -9.06 20.99
N LYS A 292 13.25 -10.14 21.79
CA LYS A 292 13.44 -11.52 21.30
C LYS A 292 12.53 -11.83 20.11
N ARG A 293 11.26 -11.41 20.21
CA ARG A 293 10.24 -11.51 19.15
C ARG A 293 9.04 -10.60 19.43
N ILE A 294 8.16 -10.44 18.45
CA ILE A 294 6.85 -9.82 18.60
C ILE A 294 5.81 -10.95 18.65
N SER A 295 5.25 -11.19 19.82
CA SER A 295 4.14 -12.13 20.03
C SER A 295 2.82 -11.42 19.76
N ILE A 296 1.93 -12.02 18.94
CA ILE A 296 0.68 -11.40 18.49
C ILE A 296 -0.52 -12.22 18.96
N TYR A 297 -1.44 -11.54 19.66
CA TYR A 297 -2.70 -12.14 20.11
C TYR A 297 -3.60 -12.54 18.93
N PRO A 298 -4.44 -13.59 19.05
CA PRO A 298 -5.37 -13.99 18.01
C PRO A 298 -6.31 -12.87 17.57
N ILE A 299 -6.43 -12.66 16.25
CA ILE A 299 -7.32 -11.67 15.65
C ILE A 299 -8.41 -12.40 14.84
N PRO A 300 -9.70 -12.05 14.97
CA PRO A 300 -10.79 -12.69 14.23
C PRO A 300 -10.60 -12.65 12.71
N LYS A 301 -10.83 -13.79 12.03
CA LYS A 301 -10.70 -13.94 10.56
C LYS A 301 -12.01 -13.60 9.83
N LYS A 302 -12.63 -12.45 10.10
CA LYS A 302 -13.85 -11.96 9.44
C LYS A 302 -13.68 -10.52 8.97
N GLY A 303 -14.29 -10.17 7.82
CA GLY A 303 -14.17 -8.85 7.22
C GLY A 303 -12.71 -8.41 7.10
N ILE A 304 -12.37 -7.17 7.49
CA ILE A 304 -11.01 -6.64 7.44
C ILE A 304 -10.01 -7.44 8.30
N GLY A 305 -10.48 -8.25 9.24
CA GLY A 305 -9.64 -9.17 10.03
C GLY A 305 -9.00 -10.27 9.18
N LYS A 306 -9.61 -10.68 8.04
CA LYS A 306 -8.99 -11.56 7.04
C LYS A 306 -7.71 -10.91 6.50
N VAL A 307 -7.78 -9.61 6.18
CA VAL A 307 -6.65 -8.82 5.65
C VAL A 307 -5.54 -8.67 6.69
N ILE A 308 -5.89 -8.35 7.93
CA ILE A 308 -4.92 -8.24 9.03
C ILE A 308 -4.17 -9.56 9.19
N ASN A 309 -4.88 -10.70 9.26
CA ASN A 309 -4.26 -12.02 9.40
C ASN A 309 -3.38 -12.37 8.18
N GLU A 310 -3.81 -12.03 6.97
CA GLU A 310 -3.01 -12.24 5.74
C GLU A 310 -1.70 -11.44 5.81
N ARG A 311 -1.72 -10.15 6.22
CA ARG A 311 -0.53 -9.33 6.41
C ARG A 311 0.41 -9.91 7.47
N LEU A 312 -0.14 -10.38 8.58
CA LEU A 312 0.62 -10.99 9.65
C LEU A 312 1.23 -12.33 9.24
N ASN A 313 0.53 -13.15 8.47
CA ASN A 313 1.07 -14.40 7.93
C ASN A 313 2.27 -14.12 7.01
N ARG A 314 2.16 -13.16 6.08
CA ARG A 314 3.29 -12.74 5.21
C ARG A 314 4.44 -12.14 6.00
N ALA A 315 4.15 -11.41 7.06
CA ALA A 315 5.18 -10.86 7.94
C ALA A 315 5.94 -11.96 8.72
N ASN A 316 5.27 -13.09 8.99
CA ASN A 316 5.83 -14.26 9.71
C ASN A 316 6.52 -15.27 8.77
N SER A 317 6.41 -15.12 7.45
CA SER A 317 7.08 -16.01 6.48
C SER A 317 8.59 -15.78 6.54
N LYS A 318 9.34 -16.85 6.83
CA LYS A 318 10.81 -16.86 6.88
C LYS A 318 11.43 -16.89 5.48
#